data_cc282c92d90958044957426dbabb99c9
#
_entry.id   cc282c92d90958044957426dbabb99c9
#
_cell.length_a   1.000
_cell.length_b   1.000
_cell.length_c   1.000
_cell.angle_alpha   90.00
_cell.angle_beta   90.00
_cell.angle_gamma   90.00
#
_symmetry.space_group_name_H-M   'P 1'
#
loop_
_entity.id
_entity.type
_entity.pdbx_description
1 polymer ?
#
loop_
_entity_poly.entity_id
_entity_poly.type
_entity_poly.pdbx_seq_one_letter_code
_entity_poly.pdbx_strand_id
1 'polypeptide(L)'
;MLEILSHQYLKKFISSHKTDWEHTYSFGRIISKCLQTNETYLINSEIFSTNIWLPALLVSIFLFEENSIFVLSQEKIEFLKNNYLEKLKSLGFNFILENDQIIFSNHRVYLIPFENLLGDVNIFNTKNHRIIFSGIENIKEDLKNFFRISFLKKSWFHNFDKSSCKSQKIISTYNLLKKKFFLRKVLDSRSIFLDEEEINFLSNFFYENSSYSDQFLRVSNALSAGWACWVTLDDINFEWNFYLEPIDELSQIKHLLINNKFVFLSALREDNFFQKYLKKESLNIDLVMNFRSNFIENKILVYVPPRQMLPNNPMFTKNILDKSKKLIIFSKGLTLFLSDDVDLKLKFATELAS
;
A
#
# COMPACT_ATOMS: atom_id res chain seq x y z
N MET A 1 23.00 23.61 10.30
CA MET A 1 23.45 24.15 8.98
C MET A 1 22.51 23.76 7.85
N LEU A 2 22.12 22.50 7.72
CA LEU A 2 21.19 21.98 6.69
C LEU A 2 19.84 22.73 6.64
N GLU A 3 19.23 23.02 7.80
CA GLU A 3 17.96 23.75 7.90
C GLU A 3 18.01 25.15 7.29
N ILE A 4 19.13 25.85 7.43
CA ILE A 4 19.33 27.19 6.88
C ILE A 4 19.45 27.12 5.36
N LEU A 5 20.26 26.17 4.86
CA LEU A 5 20.44 25.93 3.44
C LEU A 5 19.12 25.52 2.78
N SER A 6 18.40 24.56 3.39
CA SER A 6 17.09 24.14 2.91
C SER A 6 16.13 25.33 2.78
N HIS A 7 16.07 26.21 3.78
CA HIS A 7 15.25 27.41 3.74
C HIS A 7 15.65 28.35 2.58
N GLN A 8 16.94 28.56 2.36
CA GLN A 8 17.43 29.44 1.30
C GLN A 8 17.12 28.90 -0.10
N TYR A 9 17.32 27.58 -0.32
CA TYR A 9 16.99 26.93 -1.59
C TYR A 9 15.48 26.89 -1.83
N LEU A 10 14.68 26.62 -0.81
CA LEU A 10 13.22 26.67 -0.90
C LEU A 10 12.72 28.08 -1.23
N LYS A 11 13.34 29.12 -0.68
CA LYS A 11 13.00 30.50 -1.02
C LYS A 11 13.24 30.78 -2.52
N LYS A 12 14.36 30.32 -3.06
CA LYS A 12 14.65 30.42 -4.50
C LYS A 12 13.66 29.62 -5.34
N PHE A 13 13.35 28.38 -4.91
CA PHE A 13 12.39 27.53 -5.61
C PHE A 13 11.00 28.16 -5.67
N ILE A 14 10.48 28.65 -4.54
CA ILE A 14 9.16 29.25 -4.44
C ILE A 14 9.06 30.59 -5.18
N SER A 15 10.12 31.40 -5.18
CA SER A 15 10.16 32.65 -5.96
C SER A 15 10.02 32.42 -7.46
N SER A 16 10.50 31.28 -7.96
CA SER A 16 10.38 30.88 -9.37
C SER A 16 9.11 30.03 -9.66
N HIS A 17 8.54 29.39 -8.64
CA HIS A 17 7.41 28.48 -8.78
C HIS A 17 6.47 28.66 -7.57
N LYS A 18 5.34 29.32 -7.80
CA LYS A 18 4.34 29.53 -6.73
C LYS A 18 3.91 28.19 -6.13
N THR A 19 4.12 28.03 -4.83
CA THR A 19 3.54 26.93 -4.05
C THR A 19 2.52 27.54 -3.10
N ASP A 20 1.33 26.96 -3.05
CA ASP A 20 0.23 27.51 -2.24
C ASP A 20 0.21 26.97 -0.81
N TRP A 21 1.24 26.21 -0.40
CA TRP A 21 1.32 25.66 0.94
C TRP A 21 2.16 26.54 1.86
N GLU A 22 1.50 27.17 2.83
CA GLU A 22 2.10 28.09 3.79
C GLU A 22 3.20 27.46 4.69
N HIS A 23 3.11 26.14 4.95
CA HIS A 23 4.08 25.43 5.78
C HIS A 23 5.30 24.90 5.02
N THR A 24 5.46 25.19 3.75
CA THR A 24 6.57 24.68 2.91
C THR A 24 7.95 24.92 3.54
N TYR A 25 8.20 26.11 4.06
CA TYR A 25 9.48 26.42 4.71
C TYR A 25 9.67 25.72 6.05
N SER A 26 8.62 25.68 6.86
CA SER A 26 8.64 25.02 8.18
C SER A 26 8.85 23.52 8.00
N PHE A 27 8.17 22.92 7.05
CA PHE A 27 8.30 21.51 6.72
C PHE A 27 9.72 21.17 6.24
N GLY A 28 10.30 21.94 5.30
CA GLY A 28 11.67 21.74 4.84
C GLY A 28 12.69 21.80 5.98
N ARG A 29 12.54 22.74 6.93
CA ARG A 29 13.39 22.81 8.13
C ARG A 29 13.25 21.61 9.02
N ILE A 30 12.04 21.14 9.26
CA ILE A 30 11.78 19.96 10.09
C ILE A 30 12.35 18.71 9.45
N ILE A 31 12.12 18.49 8.15
CA ILE A 31 12.72 17.36 7.43
C ILE A 31 14.26 17.41 7.53
N SER A 32 14.86 18.58 7.30
CA SER A 32 16.30 18.75 7.42
C SER A 32 16.81 18.37 8.84
N LYS A 33 16.06 18.69 9.88
CA LYS A 33 16.39 18.28 11.25
C LYS A 33 16.23 16.78 11.43
N CYS A 34 15.12 16.19 10.98
CA CYS A 34 14.87 14.76 11.07
C CYS A 34 15.95 13.93 10.34
N LEU A 35 16.47 14.42 9.21
CA LEU A 35 17.55 13.76 8.49
C LEU A 35 18.87 13.75 9.28
N GLN A 36 19.16 14.78 10.05
CA GLN A 36 20.41 14.93 10.82
C GLN A 36 20.42 14.16 12.15
N THR A 37 19.27 13.71 12.63
CA THR A 37 19.16 12.99 13.91
C THR A 37 19.05 11.48 13.68
N ASN A 38 19.40 10.69 14.69
CA ASN A 38 19.32 9.24 14.63
C ASN A 38 18.04 8.69 15.27
N GLU A 39 16.91 9.34 15.00
CA GLU A 39 15.60 9.06 15.57
C GLU A 39 14.60 8.66 14.50
N THR A 40 13.51 8.00 14.90
CA THR A 40 12.38 7.66 14.04
C THR A 40 11.24 8.65 14.27
N TYR A 41 10.77 9.25 13.20
CA TYR A 41 9.73 10.28 13.20
C TYR A 41 8.46 9.83 12.51
N LEU A 42 7.32 10.30 13.02
CA LEU A 42 6.05 10.26 12.31
C LEU A 42 5.52 11.69 12.12
N ILE A 43 5.33 12.08 10.88
CA ILE A 43 4.79 13.39 10.51
C ILE A 43 3.44 13.18 9.85
N ASN A 44 2.40 13.74 10.45
CA ASN A 44 1.03 13.64 9.99
C ASN A 44 0.60 14.96 9.34
N SER A 45 0.06 14.90 8.13
CA SER A 45 -0.58 16.03 7.48
C SER A 45 -1.42 15.59 6.28
N GLU A 46 -2.64 16.06 6.19
CA GLU A 46 -3.54 15.83 5.04
C GLU A 46 -2.93 16.28 3.71
N ILE A 47 -1.94 17.18 3.75
CA ILE A 47 -1.22 17.68 2.57
C ILE A 47 -0.47 16.56 1.83
N PHE A 48 -0.10 15.49 2.52
CA PHE A 48 0.64 14.36 1.93
C PHE A 48 -0.20 13.53 0.95
N SER A 49 -1.51 13.72 0.93
CA SER A 49 -2.39 13.21 -0.14
C SER A 49 -2.17 13.94 -1.49
N THR A 50 -1.57 15.11 -1.48
CA THR A 50 -1.23 15.92 -2.66
C THR A 50 0.24 15.76 -3.04
N ASN A 51 0.74 16.57 -3.99
CA ASN A 51 2.15 16.60 -4.40
C ASN A 51 2.86 17.93 -4.07
N ILE A 52 2.14 18.90 -3.45
CA ILE A 52 2.68 20.25 -3.24
C ILE A 52 3.78 20.33 -2.16
N TRP A 53 3.89 19.33 -1.29
CA TRP A 53 4.92 19.21 -0.25
C TRP A 53 6.25 18.63 -0.77
N LEU A 54 6.24 17.93 -1.92
CA LEU A 54 7.41 17.25 -2.48
C LEU A 54 8.63 18.16 -2.66
N PRO A 55 8.52 19.41 -3.16
CA PRO A 55 9.68 20.29 -3.29
C PRO A 55 10.40 20.54 -1.97
N ALA A 56 9.66 20.73 -0.89
CA ALA A 56 10.25 20.98 0.44
C ALA A 56 11.06 19.79 0.94
N LEU A 57 10.54 18.59 0.72
CA LEU A 57 11.24 17.36 1.07
C LEU A 57 12.46 17.13 0.18
N LEU A 58 12.32 17.25 -1.15
CA LEU A 58 13.40 16.99 -2.10
C LEU A 58 14.60 17.91 -1.88
N VAL A 59 14.34 19.21 -1.69
CA VAL A 59 15.43 20.17 -1.37
C VAL A 59 16.17 19.72 -0.12
N SER A 60 15.48 19.29 0.91
CA SER A 60 16.10 18.84 2.16
C SER A 60 16.93 17.55 1.97
N ILE A 61 16.40 16.57 1.21
CA ILE A 61 17.10 15.32 0.91
C ILE A 61 18.34 15.58 0.03
N PHE A 62 18.24 16.47 -0.98
CA PHE A 62 19.33 16.76 -1.89
C PHE A 62 20.49 17.50 -1.21
N LEU A 63 20.21 18.27 -0.19
CA LEU A 63 21.20 18.95 0.64
C LEU A 63 21.78 18.07 1.75
N PHE A 64 21.15 16.92 2.00
CA PHE A 64 21.58 15.96 3.01
C PHE A 64 22.62 15.00 2.40
N GLU A 65 23.86 15.34 2.36
CA GLU A 65 24.95 14.66 1.66
C GLU A 65 25.21 13.20 2.08
N GLU A 66 24.16 12.45 2.43
CA GLU A 66 24.19 11.03 2.75
C GLU A 66 23.18 10.26 1.89
N ASN A 67 23.41 8.96 1.75
CA ASN A 67 22.50 8.10 1.00
C ASN A 67 21.12 8.05 1.63
N SER A 68 20.10 8.24 0.83
CA SER A 68 18.70 8.26 1.27
C SER A 68 17.84 7.37 0.41
N ILE A 69 16.85 6.75 1.03
CA ILE A 69 15.81 5.98 0.34
C ILE A 69 14.50 6.72 0.54
N PHE A 70 13.86 7.08 -0.56
CA PHE A 70 12.57 7.73 -0.55
C PHE A 70 11.51 6.78 -1.10
N VAL A 71 10.67 6.26 -0.22
CA VAL A 71 9.60 5.33 -0.54
C VAL A 71 8.34 6.11 -0.88
N LEU A 72 7.85 5.90 -2.11
CA LEU A 72 6.69 6.58 -2.68
C LEU A 72 5.84 5.61 -3.48
N SER A 73 4.61 5.99 -3.83
CA SER A 73 3.88 5.29 -4.90
C SER A 73 4.54 5.56 -6.26
N GLN A 74 4.42 4.60 -7.19
CA GLN A 74 4.95 4.73 -8.56
C GLN A 74 4.46 6.01 -9.24
N GLU A 75 3.19 6.36 -9.06
CA GLU A 75 2.59 7.58 -9.59
C GLU A 75 3.30 8.85 -9.08
N LYS A 76 3.63 8.91 -7.79
CA LYS A 76 4.35 10.04 -7.21
C LYS A 76 5.80 10.12 -7.70
N ILE A 77 6.44 8.98 -7.94
CA ILE A 77 7.80 8.94 -8.52
C ILE A 77 7.78 9.54 -9.93
N GLU A 78 6.84 9.12 -10.76
CA GLU A 78 6.69 9.67 -12.12
C GLU A 78 6.36 11.16 -12.11
N PHE A 79 5.43 11.56 -11.24
CA PHE A 79 5.10 12.97 -11.06
C PHE A 79 6.32 13.81 -10.66
N LEU A 80 7.13 13.31 -9.72
CA LEU A 80 8.34 13.95 -9.25
C LEU A 80 9.35 14.13 -10.39
N LYS A 81 9.60 13.07 -11.17
CA LYS A 81 10.52 13.11 -12.31
C LYS A 81 10.12 14.14 -13.34
N ASN A 82 8.83 14.17 -13.70
CA ASN A 82 8.33 15.02 -14.77
C ASN A 82 8.18 16.49 -14.37
N ASN A 83 7.96 16.79 -13.08
CA ASN A 83 7.60 18.14 -12.66
C ASN A 83 8.66 18.88 -11.84
N TYR A 84 9.53 18.15 -11.13
CA TYR A 84 10.42 18.77 -10.16
C TYR A 84 11.92 18.62 -10.44
N LEU A 85 12.39 17.52 -11.04
CA LEU A 85 13.82 17.27 -11.17
C LEU A 85 14.52 18.33 -12.04
N GLU A 86 13.95 18.69 -13.18
CA GLU A 86 14.54 19.74 -14.04
C GLU A 86 14.55 21.12 -13.35
N LYS A 87 13.52 21.41 -12.57
CA LYS A 87 13.46 22.65 -11.78
C LYS A 87 14.52 22.70 -10.69
N LEU A 88 14.83 21.56 -10.08
CA LEU A 88 15.89 21.46 -9.07
C LEU A 88 17.28 21.60 -9.71
N LYS A 89 17.51 21.06 -10.93
CA LYS A 89 18.73 21.32 -11.68
C LYS A 89 18.94 22.82 -11.96
N SER A 90 17.88 23.53 -12.34
CA SER A 90 17.94 24.98 -12.57
C SER A 90 18.33 25.79 -11.33
N LEU A 91 18.12 25.24 -10.13
CA LEU A 91 18.55 25.83 -8.85
C LEU A 91 20.03 25.54 -8.51
N GLY A 92 20.73 24.80 -9.35
CA GLY A 92 22.15 24.48 -9.17
C GLY A 92 22.42 23.11 -8.55
N PHE A 93 21.39 22.22 -8.41
CA PHE A 93 21.63 20.84 -8.02
C PHE A 93 22.18 20.04 -9.20
N ASN A 94 23.41 19.55 -9.08
CA ASN A 94 24.07 18.74 -10.10
C ASN A 94 23.89 17.25 -9.78
N PHE A 95 23.07 16.55 -10.55
CA PHE A 95 22.81 15.13 -10.41
C PHE A 95 22.49 14.47 -11.75
N ILE A 96 22.65 13.15 -11.79
CA ILE A 96 22.25 12.27 -12.89
C ILE A 96 21.09 11.42 -12.41
N LEU A 97 20.12 11.15 -13.28
CA LEU A 97 19.00 10.24 -13.01
C LEU A 97 19.22 8.93 -13.77
N GLU A 98 19.37 7.82 -13.07
CA GLU A 98 19.51 6.47 -13.64
C GLU A 98 18.64 5.48 -12.87
N ASN A 99 17.74 4.77 -13.56
CA ASN A 99 16.94 3.67 -12.98
C ASN A 99 16.32 4.01 -11.60
N ASP A 100 15.62 5.13 -11.49
CA ASP A 100 15.01 5.61 -10.24
C ASP A 100 16.01 6.01 -9.14
N GLN A 101 17.29 6.16 -9.48
CA GLN A 101 18.32 6.67 -8.59
C GLN A 101 18.74 8.07 -9.03
N ILE A 102 18.76 9.00 -8.10
CA ILE A 102 19.31 10.34 -8.29
C ILE A 102 20.73 10.29 -7.73
N ILE A 103 21.71 10.43 -8.62
CA ILE A 103 23.14 10.24 -8.32
C ILE A 103 23.81 11.60 -8.24
N PHE A 104 24.30 11.94 -7.07
CA PHE A 104 25.20 13.07 -6.83
C PHE A 104 26.68 12.60 -6.82
N SER A 105 27.61 13.53 -6.75
CA SER A 105 29.04 13.21 -6.69
C SER A 105 29.42 12.39 -5.45
N ASN A 106 28.76 12.61 -4.33
CA ASN A 106 29.11 12.09 -3.00
C ASN A 106 28.03 11.19 -2.36
N HIS A 107 26.78 11.20 -2.86
CA HIS A 107 25.68 10.42 -2.30
C HIS A 107 24.65 10.06 -3.36
N ARG A 108 23.69 9.19 -2.98
CA ARG A 108 22.60 8.74 -3.85
C ARG A 108 21.27 8.85 -3.14
N VAL A 109 20.23 9.20 -3.88
CA VAL A 109 18.84 9.17 -3.44
C VAL A 109 18.08 8.15 -4.27
N TYR A 110 17.60 7.11 -3.62
CA TYR A 110 16.83 6.04 -4.25
C TYR A 110 15.34 6.38 -4.18
N LEU A 111 14.67 6.42 -5.32
CA LEU A 111 13.21 6.58 -5.41
C LEU A 111 12.62 5.19 -5.61
N ILE A 112 11.95 4.65 -4.60
CA ILE A 112 11.57 3.24 -4.61
C ILE A 112 10.08 3.09 -4.31
N PRO A 113 9.31 2.37 -5.17
CA PRO A 113 7.98 1.91 -4.81
C PRO A 113 8.04 0.98 -3.59
N PHE A 114 6.96 0.96 -2.80
CA PHE A 114 6.93 0.14 -1.59
C PHE A 114 7.19 -1.35 -1.87
N GLU A 115 6.63 -1.86 -2.95
CA GLU A 115 6.78 -3.26 -3.36
C GLU A 115 8.25 -3.61 -3.66
N ASN A 116 8.99 -2.69 -4.25
CA ASN A 116 10.41 -2.88 -4.56
C ASN A 116 11.27 -2.80 -3.29
N LEU A 117 10.84 -2.01 -2.31
CA LEU A 117 11.48 -1.93 -1.01
C LEU A 117 11.58 -3.32 -0.34
N LEU A 118 10.51 -4.11 -0.44
CA LEU A 118 10.44 -5.43 0.17
C LEU A 118 11.11 -6.52 -0.68
N GLY A 119 11.21 -6.31 -1.99
CA GLY A 119 11.82 -7.26 -2.93
C GLY A 119 13.34 -7.23 -2.97
N ASP A 120 13.95 -6.09 -2.70
CA ASP A 120 15.39 -5.88 -2.87
C ASP A 120 16.13 -5.73 -1.53
N VAL A 121 16.30 -6.86 -0.84
CA VAL A 121 16.97 -6.94 0.47
C VAL A 121 18.39 -6.35 0.43
N ASN A 122 19.04 -6.31 -0.74
CA ASN A 122 20.41 -5.82 -0.88
C ASN A 122 20.54 -4.30 -0.71
N ILE A 123 19.48 -3.54 -1.00
CA ILE A 123 19.47 -2.08 -0.79
C ILE A 123 19.59 -1.73 0.70
N PHE A 124 19.09 -2.62 1.59
CA PHE A 124 19.09 -2.41 3.05
C PHE A 124 20.31 -2.93 3.79
N ASN A 125 21.12 -3.76 3.17
CA ASN A 125 22.36 -4.26 3.80
C ASN A 125 23.42 -3.17 4.01
N THR A 126 23.18 -1.97 3.51
CA THR A 126 24.02 -0.80 3.76
C THR A 126 23.49 -0.04 4.99
N LYS A 127 24.10 -0.26 6.12
CA LYS A 127 23.75 0.22 7.47
C LYS A 127 23.57 1.75 7.68
N ASN A 128 23.59 2.57 6.65
CA ASN A 128 23.63 4.03 6.78
C ASN A 128 22.66 4.77 5.84
N HIS A 129 21.51 4.19 5.51
CA HIS A 129 20.52 4.91 4.71
C HIS A 129 19.47 5.56 5.60
N ARG A 130 19.12 6.81 5.28
CA ARG A 130 17.92 7.45 5.78
C ARG A 130 16.74 7.03 4.95
N ILE A 131 15.70 6.50 5.58
CA ILE A 131 14.50 6.05 4.89
C ILE A 131 13.36 7.02 5.18
N ILE A 132 12.88 7.67 4.13
CA ILE A 132 11.68 8.50 4.18
C ILE A 132 10.55 7.70 3.54
N PHE A 133 9.50 7.46 4.29
CA PHE A 133 8.38 6.62 3.88
C PHE A 133 7.10 7.45 3.79
N SER A 134 6.56 7.64 2.60
CA SER A 134 5.30 8.34 2.36
C SER A 134 4.16 7.36 2.09
N GLY A 135 2.97 7.67 2.61
CA GLY A 135 1.79 6.83 2.43
C GLY A 135 1.67 5.73 3.48
N ILE A 136 2.23 5.98 4.67
CA ILE A 136 2.27 4.98 5.75
C ILE A 136 0.87 4.56 6.24
N GLU A 137 -0.14 5.38 6.01
CA GLU A 137 -1.54 5.07 6.31
C GLU A 137 -2.04 3.81 5.59
N ASN A 138 -1.45 3.47 4.45
CA ASN A 138 -1.81 2.31 3.63
C ASN A 138 -0.92 1.09 3.89
N ILE A 139 0.11 1.21 4.75
CA ILE A 139 1.15 0.19 4.92
C ILE A 139 0.59 -1.21 5.20
N LYS A 140 -0.48 -1.29 5.96
CA LYS A 140 -1.10 -2.58 6.29
C LYS A 140 -1.65 -3.28 5.04
N GLU A 141 -2.35 -2.53 4.20
CA GLU A 141 -2.93 -3.05 2.96
C GLU A 141 -1.83 -3.37 1.95
N ASP A 142 -0.83 -2.51 1.84
CA ASP A 142 0.33 -2.70 0.96
C ASP A 142 1.12 -3.95 1.34
N LEU A 143 1.36 -4.18 2.64
CA LEU A 143 2.02 -5.39 3.15
C LEU A 143 1.19 -6.65 2.87
N LYS A 144 -0.13 -6.59 3.09
CA LYS A 144 -1.03 -7.70 2.76
C LYS A 144 -0.93 -8.05 1.27
N ASN A 145 -1.06 -7.06 0.42
CA ASN A 145 -1.03 -7.26 -1.03
C ASN A 145 0.32 -7.81 -1.50
N PHE A 146 1.43 -7.33 -0.92
CA PHE A 146 2.77 -7.79 -1.24
C PHE A 146 3.03 -9.25 -0.81
N PHE A 147 2.65 -9.58 0.43
CA PHE A 147 2.89 -10.92 0.97
C PHE A 147 1.83 -11.94 0.55
N ARG A 148 0.66 -11.50 0.08
CA ARG A 148 -0.40 -12.40 -0.39
C ARG A 148 0.13 -13.40 -1.40
N ILE A 149 -0.07 -14.67 -1.11
CA ILE A 149 0.19 -15.75 -2.04
C ILE A 149 -1.13 -16.11 -2.72
N SER A 150 -1.17 -15.95 -4.05
CA SER A 150 -2.29 -16.36 -4.88
C SER A 150 -1.89 -17.65 -5.62
N PHE A 151 -2.39 -18.78 -5.14
CA PHE A 151 -2.06 -20.08 -5.69
C PHE A 151 -3.19 -20.54 -6.62
N LEU A 152 -3.05 -20.18 -7.88
CA LEU A 152 -4.04 -20.41 -8.92
C LEU A 152 -3.88 -21.79 -9.56
N LYS A 153 -4.86 -22.25 -10.36
CA LYS A 153 -4.77 -23.52 -11.12
C LYS A 153 -3.46 -23.68 -11.87
N LYS A 154 -2.97 -22.62 -12.55
CA LYS A 154 -1.68 -22.67 -13.26
C LYS A 154 -0.49 -22.98 -12.35
N SER A 155 -0.56 -22.61 -11.07
CA SER A 155 0.49 -22.88 -10.07
C SER A 155 0.52 -24.34 -9.66
N TRP A 156 -0.63 -25.03 -9.66
CA TRP A 156 -0.72 -26.46 -9.41
C TRP A 156 -0.03 -27.29 -10.49
N PHE A 157 -0.01 -26.80 -11.72
CA PHE A 157 0.42 -27.54 -12.90
C PHE A 157 1.64 -26.90 -13.58
N HIS A 158 2.38 -26.07 -12.87
CA HIS A 158 3.62 -25.49 -13.37
C HIS A 158 4.69 -26.59 -13.51
N ASN A 159 5.37 -26.64 -14.67
CA ASN A 159 6.37 -27.67 -15.01
C ASN A 159 5.82 -29.11 -15.02
N PHE A 160 4.59 -29.27 -15.50
CA PHE A 160 3.84 -30.50 -15.44
C PHE A 160 4.32 -31.55 -16.45
N ASP A 161 4.95 -32.61 -15.96
CA ASP A 161 5.20 -33.84 -16.73
C ASP A 161 4.09 -34.86 -16.42
N LYS A 162 3.20 -35.11 -17.40
CA LYS A 162 2.04 -36.01 -17.24
C LYS A 162 2.44 -37.45 -16.89
N SER A 163 3.64 -37.83 -17.15
CA SER A 163 4.13 -39.22 -16.96
C SER A 163 4.62 -39.51 -15.53
N SER A 164 4.89 -38.49 -14.73
CA SER A 164 5.43 -38.68 -13.39
C SER A 164 4.35 -39.05 -12.36
N CYS A 165 4.67 -40.00 -11.47
CA CYS A 165 3.78 -40.40 -10.37
C CYS A 165 3.45 -39.23 -9.43
N LYS A 166 4.38 -38.29 -9.24
CA LYS A 166 4.15 -37.06 -8.46
C LYS A 166 3.09 -36.18 -9.08
N SER A 167 3.13 -35.99 -10.39
CA SER A 167 2.13 -35.20 -11.10
C SER A 167 0.73 -35.79 -10.99
N GLN A 168 0.59 -37.12 -11.03
CA GLN A 168 -0.71 -37.77 -10.84
C GLN A 168 -1.26 -37.56 -9.43
N LYS A 169 -0.41 -37.59 -8.40
CA LYS A 169 -0.79 -37.28 -7.02
C LYS A 169 -1.28 -35.82 -6.90
N ILE A 170 -0.63 -34.86 -7.54
CA ILE A 170 -1.03 -33.45 -7.54
C ILE A 170 -2.38 -33.26 -8.22
N ILE A 171 -2.61 -33.87 -9.40
CA ILE A 171 -3.91 -33.83 -10.09
C ILE A 171 -5.03 -34.39 -9.23
N SER A 172 -4.82 -35.58 -8.66
CA SER A 172 -5.84 -36.25 -7.85
C SER A 172 -6.20 -35.40 -6.63
N THR A 173 -5.21 -34.80 -5.96
CA THR A 173 -5.43 -33.90 -4.80
C THR A 173 -6.16 -32.63 -5.24
N TYR A 174 -5.76 -31.97 -6.33
CA TYR A 174 -6.45 -30.81 -6.87
C TYR A 174 -7.94 -31.10 -7.14
N ASN A 175 -8.23 -32.20 -7.82
CA ASN A 175 -9.60 -32.59 -8.16
C ASN A 175 -10.44 -32.98 -6.94
N LEU A 176 -9.83 -33.65 -5.96
CA LEU A 176 -10.49 -33.99 -4.70
C LEU A 176 -10.89 -32.72 -3.94
N LEU A 177 -9.98 -31.77 -3.77
CA LEU A 177 -10.23 -30.50 -3.12
C LEU A 177 -11.27 -29.67 -3.87
N LYS A 178 -11.16 -29.62 -5.19
CA LYS A 178 -12.15 -28.97 -6.07
C LYS A 178 -13.56 -29.49 -5.77
N LYS A 179 -13.76 -30.82 -5.78
CA LYS A 179 -15.04 -31.42 -5.47
C LYS A 179 -15.52 -31.07 -4.06
N LYS A 180 -14.64 -31.12 -3.07
CA LYS A 180 -14.97 -30.80 -1.67
C LYS A 180 -15.43 -29.37 -1.51
N PHE A 181 -14.71 -28.39 -2.09
CA PHE A 181 -15.03 -26.97 -1.97
C PHE A 181 -16.32 -26.60 -2.72
N PHE A 182 -16.56 -27.12 -3.90
CA PHE A 182 -17.81 -26.88 -4.62
C PHE A 182 -19.03 -27.48 -3.92
N LEU A 183 -18.86 -28.57 -3.16
CA LEU A 183 -19.96 -29.14 -2.34
C LEU A 183 -20.24 -28.29 -1.08
N ARG A 184 -19.24 -27.56 -0.55
CA ARG A 184 -19.39 -26.66 0.61
C ARG A 184 -19.91 -25.28 0.27
N LYS A 185 -20.07 -24.97 -1.01
CA LYS A 185 -20.51 -23.66 -1.45
C LYS A 185 -21.87 -23.31 -0.85
N VAL A 186 -21.89 -22.32 0.02
CA VAL A 186 -23.12 -21.68 0.50
C VAL A 186 -23.54 -20.64 -0.53
N LEU A 187 -24.83 -20.53 -0.83
CA LEU A 187 -25.42 -19.81 -1.96
C LEU A 187 -24.92 -18.37 -2.23
N ASP A 188 -24.23 -17.71 -1.29
CA ASP A 188 -23.82 -16.32 -1.43
C ASP A 188 -22.35 -16.02 -1.09
N SER A 189 -21.54 -17.01 -0.70
CA SER A 189 -20.15 -16.77 -0.36
C SER A 189 -19.21 -17.13 -1.52
N ARG A 190 -18.52 -16.13 -2.08
CA ARG A 190 -17.44 -16.35 -3.05
C ARG A 190 -16.17 -16.91 -2.40
N SER A 191 -16.07 -16.84 -1.07
CA SER A 191 -14.88 -17.25 -0.32
C SER A 191 -15.25 -18.28 0.73
N ILE A 192 -14.45 -19.33 0.85
CA ILE A 192 -14.59 -20.41 1.83
C ILE A 192 -13.35 -20.38 2.71
N PHE A 193 -13.54 -20.16 4.02
CA PHE A 193 -12.46 -20.35 4.99
C PHE A 193 -12.25 -21.83 5.24
N LEU A 194 -10.99 -22.22 5.32
CA LEU A 194 -10.59 -23.59 5.57
C LEU A 194 -10.72 -23.92 7.06
N ASP A 195 -11.15 -25.14 7.36
CA ASP A 195 -11.10 -25.66 8.70
C ASP A 195 -9.69 -26.19 9.06
N GLU A 196 -9.48 -26.51 10.33
CA GLU A 196 -8.18 -26.94 10.83
C GLU A 196 -7.69 -28.26 10.17
N GLU A 197 -8.61 -29.17 9.87
CA GLU A 197 -8.27 -30.43 9.20
C GLU A 197 -7.80 -30.18 7.76
N GLU A 198 -8.45 -29.27 7.05
CA GLU A 198 -8.10 -28.87 5.70
C GLU A 198 -6.75 -28.17 5.66
N ILE A 199 -6.50 -27.28 6.63
CA ILE A 199 -5.21 -26.59 6.77
C ILE A 199 -4.09 -27.61 7.01
N ASN A 200 -4.29 -28.52 7.94
CA ASN A 200 -3.31 -29.58 8.24
C ASN A 200 -3.06 -30.50 7.04
N PHE A 201 -4.10 -30.88 6.32
CA PHE A 201 -3.98 -31.67 5.10
C PHE A 201 -3.17 -30.95 4.03
N LEU A 202 -3.48 -29.68 3.76
CA LEU A 202 -2.77 -28.85 2.79
C LEU A 202 -1.32 -28.62 3.22
N SER A 203 -1.09 -28.34 4.50
CA SER A 203 0.25 -28.13 5.04
C SER A 203 1.15 -29.36 4.79
N ASN A 204 0.68 -30.55 5.14
CA ASN A 204 1.39 -31.80 4.89
C ASN A 204 1.61 -32.05 3.39
N PHE A 205 0.57 -31.82 2.59
CA PHE A 205 0.66 -32.00 1.13
C PHE A 205 1.70 -31.08 0.49
N PHE A 206 1.69 -29.78 0.82
CA PHE A 206 2.66 -28.83 0.27
C PHE A 206 4.07 -29.08 0.81
N TYR A 207 4.22 -29.48 2.06
CA TYR A 207 5.50 -29.84 2.64
C TYR A 207 6.14 -31.04 1.91
N GLU A 208 5.40 -32.13 1.73
CA GLU A 208 5.86 -33.32 1.03
C GLU A 208 6.23 -33.04 -0.44
N ASN A 209 5.58 -32.06 -1.06
CA ASN A 209 5.77 -31.71 -2.45
C ASN A 209 6.54 -30.37 -2.64
N SER A 210 7.19 -29.85 -1.60
CA SER A 210 7.89 -28.55 -1.62
C SER A 210 9.02 -28.50 -2.68
N SER A 211 9.61 -29.63 -3.02
CA SER A 211 10.62 -29.75 -4.10
C SER A 211 10.04 -29.69 -5.52
N TYR A 212 8.69 -29.62 -5.67
CA TYR A 212 8.08 -29.57 -6.99
C TYR A 212 8.21 -28.20 -7.66
N SER A 213 8.04 -27.12 -6.90
CA SER A 213 8.28 -25.76 -7.35
C SER A 213 8.48 -24.81 -6.17
N ASP A 214 9.11 -23.66 -6.44
CA ASP A 214 9.28 -22.60 -5.44
C ASP A 214 7.95 -22.12 -4.87
N GLN A 215 6.88 -22.15 -5.67
CA GLN A 215 5.55 -21.79 -5.19
C GLN A 215 5.01 -22.78 -4.15
N PHE A 216 5.23 -24.08 -4.32
CA PHE A 216 4.88 -25.10 -3.32
C PHE A 216 5.64 -24.89 -2.01
N LEU A 217 6.93 -24.59 -2.11
CA LEU A 217 7.75 -24.28 -0.94
C LEU A 217 7.25 -23.02 -0.22
N ARG A 218 6.93 -21.96 -0.96
CA ARG A 218 6.36 -20.72 -0.39
C ARG A 218 5.04 -20.97 0.33
N VAL A 219 4.11 -21.73 -0.26
CA VAL A 219 2.84 -22.09 0.36
C VAL A 219 3.07 -22.92 1.63
N SER A 220 3.96 -23.92 1.57
CA SER A 220 4.32 -24.72 2.74
C SER A 220 4.83 -23.88 3.90
N ASN A 221 5.75 -22.96 3.61
CA ASN A 221 6.30 -22.04 4.62
C ASN A 221 5.23 -21.12 5.21
N ALA A 222 4.33 -20.57 4.39
CA ALA A 222 3.25 -19.73 4.83
C ALA A 222 2.25 -20.45 5.74
N LEU A 223 1.86 -21.68 5.38
CA LEU A 223 1.01 -22.54 6.22
C LEU A 223 1.67 -22.88 7.55
N SER A 224 2.96 -23.25 7.52
CA SER A 224 3.74 -23.55 8.73
C SER A 224 3.90 -22.31 9.64
N ALA A 225 3.91 -21.11 9.07
CA ALA A 225 3.91 -19.85 9.79
C ALA A 225 2.53 -19.43 10.32
N GLY A 226 1.47 -20.22 10.08
CA GLY A 226 0.13 -19.96 10.57
C GLY A 226 -0.57 -18.79 9.85
N TRP A 227 -0.29 -18.58 8.57
CA TRP A 227 -0.95 -17.54 7.79
C TRP A 227 -2.45 -17.84 7.61
N ALA A 228 -3.25 -16.79 7.55
CA ALA A 228 -4.67 -16.92 7.21
C ALA A 228 -4.80 -17.45 5.78
N CYS A 229 -5.72 -18.40 5.59
CA CYS A 229 -5.92 -19.01 4.28
C CYS A 229 -7.40 -19.20 3.96
N TRP A 230 -7.74 -19.01 2.69
CA TRP A 230 -9.09 -19.19 2.17
C TRP A 230 -9.05 -19.61 0.70
N VAL A 231 -10.20 -20.07 0.23
CA VAL A 231 -10.43 -20.48 -1.15
C VAL A 231 -11.50 -19.61 -1.76
N THR A 232 -11.29 -19.21 -3.03
CA THR A 232 -12.35 -18.62 -3.85
C THR A 232 -12.75 -19.58 -4.95
N LEU A 233 -14.04 -19.59 -5.29
CA LEU A 233 -14.58 -20.42 -6.36
C LEU A 233 -14.90 -19.56 -7.58
N ASP A 234 -14.44 -20.02 -8.75
CA ASP A 234 -14.82 -19.48 -10.06
C ASP A 234 -15.92 -20.40 -10.65
N ASP A 235 -17.14 -19.92 -10.63
CA ASP A 235 -18.30 -20.68 -11.11
C ASP A 235 -18.33 -20.80 -12.64
N ILE A 236 -17.74 -19.85 -13.34
CA ILE A 236 -17.75 -19.83 -14.82
C ILE A 236 -16.82 -20.92 -15.35
N ASN A 237 -15.61 -20.99 -14.79
CA ASN A 237 -14.59 -21.94 -15.22
C ASN A 237 -14.58 -23.22 -14.40
N PHE A 238 -15.44 -23.32 -13.38
CA PHE A 238 -15.43 -24.42 -12.41
C PHE A 238 -14.03 -24.65 -11.85
N GLU A 239 -13.38 -23.60 -11.39
CA GLU A 239 -12.04 -23.63 -10.81
C GLU A 239 -12.05 -23.07 -9.41
N TRP A 240 -11.00 -23.36 -8.66
CA TRP A 240 -10.79 -22.80 -7.34
C TRP A 240 -9.38 -22.24 -7.22
N ASN A 241 -9.27 -21.18 -6.44
CA ASN A 241 -8.02 -20.50 -6.18
C ASN A 241 -7.78 -20.47 -4.68
N PHE A 242 -6.53 -20.70 -4.28
CA PHE A 242 -6.11 -20.71 -2.88
C PHE A 242 -5.31 -19.45 -2.57
N TYR A 243 -5.63 -18.81 -1.47
CA TYR A 243 -5.00 -17.57 -1.03
C TYR A 243 -4.48 -17.72 0.39
N LEU A 244 -3.32 -17.13 0.65
CA LEU A 244 -2.71 -17.03 1.96
C LEU A 244 -2.27 -15.60 2.21
N GLU A 245 -2.48 -15.11 3.42
CA GLU A 245 -2.01 -13.82 3.89
C GLU A 245 -1.43 -13.94 5.30
N PRO A 246 -0.37 -13.17 5.63
CA PRO A 246 0.10 -13.11 7.00
C PRO A 246 -0.98 -12.51 7.90
N ILE A 247 -1.17 -13.10 9.09
CA ILE A 247 -2.08 -12.55 10.11
C ILE A 247 -1.50 -11.27 10.71
N ASP A 248 -0.18 -11.24 10.85
CA ASP A 248 0.58 -10.08 11.32
C ASP A 248 1.55 -9.63 10.24
N GLU A 249 1.15 -8.61 9.51
CA GLU A 249 1.89 -8.12 8.35
C GLU A 249 3.20 -7.42 8.76
N LEU A 250 3.21 -6.71 9.90
CA LEU A 250 4.40 -6.01 10.38
C LEU A 250 5.51 -6.96 10.83
N SER A 251 5.16 -8.13 11.33
CA SER A 251 6.17 -9.12 11.73
C SER A 251 7.10 -9.48 10.58
N GLN A 252 6.59 -9.44 9.33
CA GLN A 252 7.36 -9.76 8.12
C GLN A 252 8.46 -8.73 7.83
N ILE A 253 8.27 -7.48 8.25
CA ILE A 253 9.24 -6.39 8.03
C ILE A 253 9.87 -5.88 9.31
N LYS A 254 9.63 -6.54 10.44
CA LYS A 254 10.11 -6.13 11.76
C LYS A 254 11.62 -5.90 11.80
N HIS A 255 12.39 -6.79 11.18
CA HIS A 255 13.85 -6.66 11.08
C HIS A 255 14.29 -5.38 10.35
N LEU A 256 13.54 -4.97 9.32
CA LEU A 256 13.77 -3.74 8.59
C LEU A 256 13.52 -2.53 9.49
N LEU A 257 12.39 -2.55 10.22
CA LEU A 257 11.99 -1.44 11.10
C LEU A 257 12.91 -1.27 12.30
N ILE A 258 13.47 -2.34 12.85
CA ILE A 258 14.40 -2.28 13.98
C ILE A 258 15.78 -1.76 13.56
N ASN A 259 16.27 -2.18 12.40
CA ASN A 259 17.63 -1.94 11.97
C ASN A 259 17.84 -0.59 11.27
N ASN A 260 16.77 0.11 10.94
CA ASN A 260 16.82 1.38 10.23
C ASN A 260 16.09 2.49 10.98
N LYS A 261 16.41 3.75 10.65
CA LYS A 261 15.71 4.93 11.15
C LYS A 261 14.86 5.55 10.07
N PHE A 262 13.64 5.89 10.42
CA PHE A 262 12.61 6.28 9.48
C PHE A 262 12.10 7.70 9.72
N VAL A 263 11.74 8.36 8.64
CA VAL A 263 10.85 9.51 8.65
C VAL A 263 9.54 9.07 7.96
N PHE A 264 8.55 8.72 8.74
CA PHE A 264 7.23 8.33 8.23
C PHE A 264 6.38 9.57 7.95
N LEU A 265 5.74 9.59 6.78
CA LEU A 265 4.81 10.64 6.36
C LEU A 265 3.43 10.01 6.17
N SER A 266 2.44 10.45 6.95
CA SER A 266 1.05 10.00 6.87
C SER A 266 0.14 11.12 6.37
N ALA A 267 -0.72 10.80 5.40
CA ALA A 267 -1.75 11.71 4.92
C ALA A 267 -2.93 11.86 5.89
N LEU A 268 -2.94 11.14 7.00
CA LEU A 268 -3.92 11.30 8.06
C LEU A 268 -3.58 12.51 8.94
N ARG A 269 -4.61 13.14 9.49
CA ARG A 269 -4.44 14.24 10.46
C ARG A 269 -3.77 13.78 11.74
N GLU A 270 -4.12 12.57 12.20
CA GLU A 270 -3.53 11.88 13.33
C GLU A 270 -3.53 10.37 13.06
N ASP A 271 -2.37 9.80 12.84
CA ASP A 271 -2.25 8.36 12.61
C ASP A 271 -2.07 7.58 13.92
N ASN A 272 -3.13 7.56 14.72
CA ASN A 272 -3.17 6.79 15.96
C ASN A 272 -3.14 5.28 15.72
N PHE A 273 -3.61 4.82 14.56
CA PHE A 273 -3.62 3.40 14.21
C PHE A 273 -2.20 2.90 13.99
N PHE A 274 -1.43 3.56 13.16
CA PHE A 274 -0.04 3.19 12.89
C PHE A 274 0.84 3.24 14.16
N GLN A 275 0.66 4.26 15.01
CA GLN A 275 1.37 4.33 16.28
C GLN A 275 1.05 3.13 17.20
N LYS A 276 -0.23 2.76 17.34
CA LYS A 276 -0.64 1.59 18.13
C LYS A 276 -0.12 0.29 17.53
N TYR A 277 -0.11 0.21 16.21
CA TYR A 277 0.35 -0.94 15.46
C TYR A 277 1.85 -1.16 15.68
N LEU A 278 2.68 -0.11 15.59
CA LEU A 278 4.12 -0.20 15.89
C LEU A 278 4.39 -0.55 17.36
N LYS A 279 3.65 0.05 18.29
CA LYS A 279 3.80 -0.26 19.72
C LYS A 279 3.56 -1.73 20.04
N LYS A 280 2.59 -2.36 19.38
CA LYS A 280 2.32 -3.81 19.52
C LYS A 280 3.57 -4.64 19.20
N GLU A 281 4.36 -4.20 18.23
CA GLU A 281 5.59 -4.86 17.81
C GLU A 281 6.85 -4.40 18.57
N SER A 282 6.66 -3.65 19.65
CA SER A 282 7.77 -3.07 20.46
C SER A 282 8.68 -2.12 19.65
N LEU A 283 8.11 -1.48 18.63
CA LEU A 283 8.78 -0.47 17.82
C LEU A 283 8.34 0.92 18.28
N ASN A 284 9.29 1.77 18.61
CA ASN A 284 9.02 3.11 19.11
C ASN A 284 9.19 4.16 18.00
N ILE A 285 8.25 5.10 17.96
CA ILE A 285 8.40 6.37 17.26
C ILE A 285 8.91 7.36 18.30
N ASP A 286 10.06 7.97 18.04
CA ASP A 286 10.70 8.88 18.98
C ASP A 286 9.95 10.21 19.07
N LEU A 287 9.44 10.70 17.92
CA LEU A 287 8.67 11.94 17.87
C LEU A 287 7.54 11.89 16.85
N VAL A 288 6.37 12.38 17.26
CA VAL A 288 5.18 12.55 16.40
C VAL A 288 4.91 14.03 16.22
N MET A 289 4.74 14.46 14.97
CA MET A 289 4.45 15.84 14.60
C MET A 289 3.19 15.90 13.74
N ASN A 290 2.31 16.85 14.04
CA ASN A 290 1.07 17.04 13.29
C ASN A 290 1.07 18.45 12.68
N PHE A 291 1.06 18.51 11.34
CA PHE A 291 0.85 19.75 10.60
C PHE A 291 -0.64 19.89 10.30
N ARG A 292 -1.26 20.88 10.89
CA ARG A 292 -2.64 21.23 10.54
C ARG A 292 -2.63 22.03 9.24
N SER A 293 -3.37 21.56 8.25
CA SER A 293 -3.68 22.41 7.10
C SER A 293 -4.79 23.37 7.50
N ASN A 294 -4.66 24.64 7.14
CA ASN A 294 -5.75 25.63 7.23
C ASN A 294 -6.80 25.41 6.11
N PHE A 295 -6.85 24.21 5.52
CA PHE A 295 -7.99 23.87 4.69
C PHE A 295 -9.24 24.05 5.53
N ILE A 296 -10.11 24.96 5.10
CA ILE A 296 -11.43 25.20 5.67
C ILE A 296 -12.01 23.85 6.01
N GLU A 297 -12.31 23.61 7.29
CA GLU A 297 -13.00 22.41 7.73
C GLU A 297 -14.36 22.37 7.02
N ASN A 298 -14.39 21.82 5.81
CA ASN A 298 -15.63 21.51 5.16
C ASN A 298 -16.29 20.43 6.01
N LYS A 299 -17.29 20.84 6.79
CA LYS A 299 -18.08 19.89 7.56
C LYS A 299 -18.73 18.93 6.57
N ILE A 300 -18.22 17.70 6.55
CA ILE A 300 -18.83 16.63 5.76
C ILE A 300 -20.03 16.15 6.56
N LEU A 301 -21.20 16.31 5.99
CA LEU A 301 -22.45 15.83 6.56
C LEU A 301 -22.60 14.37 6.13
N VAL A 302 -22.37 13.43 7.06
CA VAL A 302 -22.55 12.01 6.78
C VAL A 302 -24.00 11.64 7.05
N TYR A 303 -24.73 11.32 5.97
CA TYR A 303 -26.09 10.81 6.08
C TYR A 303 -26.08 9.27 6.03
N VAL A 304 -26.44 8.65 7.13
CA VAL A 304 -26.63 7.19 7.20
C VAL A 304 -28.15 6.93 7.23
N PRO A 305 -28.74 6.42 6.14
CA PRO A 305 -30.18 6.16 6.12
C PRO A 305 -30.55 5.12 7.16
N PRO A 306 -31.55 5.37 8.02
CA PRO A 306 -32.06 4.34 8.91
C PRO A 306 -32.69 3.20 8.10
N ARG A 307 -32.50 1.97 8.54
CA ARG A 307 -33.05 0.76 7.90
C ARG A 307 -32.58 0.58 6.44
N GLN A 308 -31.30 0.73 6.19
CA GLN A 308 -30.73 0.43 4.89
C GLN A 308 -30.75 -1.08 4.64
N MET A 309 -31.18 -1.47 3.43
CA MET A 309 -31.10 -2.87 3.03
C MET A 309 -29.64 -3.31 2.90
N LEU A 310 -29.37 -4.59 3.15
CA LEU A 310 -28.03 -5.16 2.97
C LEU A 310 -27.70 -5.28 1.49
N PRO A 311 -26.41 -5.22 1.11
CA PRO A 311 -25.97 -5.30 -0.29
C PRO A 311 -26.42 -6.56 -1.05
N ASN A 312 -26.61 -7.67 -0.36
CA ASN A 312 -27.10 -8.94 -0.91
C ASN A 312 -28.62 -8.98 -1.14
N ASN A 313 -29.36 -7.96 -0.74
CA ASN A 313 -30.79 -7.88 -0.99
C ASN A 313 -31.06 -7.50 -2.46
N PRO A 314 -31.91 -8.22 -3.22
CA PRO A 314 -32.21 -7.90 -4.61
C PRO A 314 -32.73 -6.48 -4.85
N MET A 315 -33.37 -5.88 -3.84
CA MET A 315 -33.90 -4.51 -3.90
C MET A 315 -32.90 -3.45 -3.47
N PHE A 316 -31.67 -3.82 -3.07
CA PHE A 316 -30.65 -2.91 -2.55
C PHE A 316 -30.31 -1.79 -3.56
N THR A 317 -29.98 -2.15 -4.79
CA THR A 317 -29.62 -1.20 -5.87
C THR A 317 -30.75 -0.20 -6.12
N LYS A 318 -32.00 -0.69 -6.24
CA LYS A 318 -33.17 0.17 -6.45
C LYS A 318 -33.39 1.13 -5.27
N ASN A 319 -33.27 0.63 -4.06
CA ASN A 319 -33.44 1.45 -2.84
C ASN A 319 -32.39 2.55 -2.74
N ILE A 320 -31.11 2.24 -3.05
CA ILE A 320 -30.04 3.24 -3.08
C ILE A 320 -30.28 4.27 -4.17
N LEU A 321 -30.65 3.87 -5.37
CA LEU A 321 -30.98 4.77 -6.48
C LEU A 321 -32.10 5.75 -6.10
N ASP A 322 -33.21 5.26 -5.56
CA ASP A 322 -34.35 6.08 -5.14
C ASP A 322 -33.96 7.10 -4.05
N LYS A 323 -33.11 6.69 -3.09
CA LYS A 323 -32.59 7.59 -2.06
C LYS A 323 -31.62 8.61 -2.63
N SER A 324 -30.77 8.20 -3.56
CA SER A 324 -29.81 9.10 -4.23
C SER A 324 -30.51 10.13 -5.08
N LYS A 325 -31.56 9.77 -5.83
CA LYS A 325 -32.40 10.73 -6.57
C LYS A 325 -32.98 11.79 -5.65
N LYS A 326 -33.49 11.40 -4.50
CA LYS A 326 -34.02 12.34 -3.50
C LYS A 326 -32.93 13.27 -2.97
N LEU A 327 -31.74 12.74 -2.65
CA LEU A 327 -30.62 13.56 -2.18
C LEU A 327 -30.15 14.57 -3.22
N ILE A 328 -30.08 14.18 -4.50
CA ILE A 328 -29.72 15.10 -5.60
C ILE A 328 -30.72 16.25 -5.71
N ILE A 329 -32.02 15.97 -5.64
CA ILE A 329 -33.07 16.98 -5.71
C ILE A 329 -32.93 17.99 -4.56
N PHE A 330 -32.54 17.53 -3.37
CA PHE A 330 -32.37 18.39 -2.20
C PHE A 330 -31.00 19.08 -2.13
N SER A 331 -29.95 18.49 -2.77
CA SER A 331 -28.63 19.10 -2.82
C SER A 331 -28.57 20.16 -3.92
N LYS A 332 -28.43 21.44 -3.54
CA LYS A 332 -28.28 22.53 -4.50
C LYS A 332 -26.86 22.66 -5.07
N GLY A 333 -26.18 21.54 -5.34
CA GLY A 333 -24.78 21.55 -5.75
C GLY A 333 -24.36 20.29 -6.50
N LEU A 334 -23.05 20.13 -6.69
CA LEU A 334 -22.46 18.94 -7.30
C LEU A 334 -22.59 17.76 -6.36
N THR A 335 -23.14 16.64 -6.85
CA THR A 335 -23.24 15.39 -6.10
C THR A 335 -22.26 14.37 -6.71
N LEU A 336 -21.36 13.83 -5.88
CA LEU A 336 -20.38 12.82 -6.28
C LEU A 336 -20.79 11.46 -5.72
N PHE A 337 -20.92 10.46 -6.62
CA PHE A 337 -21.15 9.07 -6.24
C PHE A 337 -19.86 8.30 -6.31
N LEU A 338 -19.50 7.66 -5.19
CA LEU A 338 -18.35 6.77 -5.10
C LEU A 338 -18.86 5.32 -4.96
N SER A 339 -18.36 4.43 -5.80
CA SER A 339 -18.64 2.99 -5.73
C SER A 339 -17.46 2.21 -6.31
N ASP A 340 -17.14 1.09 -5.72
CA ASP A 340 -16.15 0.14 -6.25
C ASP A 340 -16.76 -0.80 -7.31
N ASP A 341 -18.10 -0.90 -7.36
CA ASP A 341 -18.83 -1.73 -8.31
C ASP A 341 -19.06 -0.96 -9.63
N VAL A 342 -18.47 -1.48 -10.71
CA VAL A 342 -18.56 -0.89 -12.06
C VAL A 342 -20.00 -0.97 -12.62
N ASP A 343 -20.71 -2.06 -12.37
CA ASP A 343 -22.09 -2.25 -12.85
C ASP A 343 -23.05 -1.30 -12.13
N LEU A 344 -22.80 -1.07 -10.86
CA LEU A 344 -23.54 -0.09 -10.07
C LEU A 344 -23.29 1.33 -10.57
N LYS A 345 -22.04 1.69 -10.90
CA LYS A 345 -21.68 3.00 -11.50
C LYS A 345 -22.43 3.23 -12.82
N LEU A 346 -22.45 2.23 -13.71
CA LEU A 346 -23.14 2.32 -14.98
C LEU A 346 -24.66 2.48 -14.82
N LYS A 347 -25.27 1.71 -13.92
CA LYS A 347 -26.69 1.85 -13.59
C LYS A 347 -27.03 3.24 -13.04
N PHE A 348 -26.19 3.76 -12.13
CA PHE A 348 -26.37 5.12 -11.63
C PHE A 348 -26.24 6.17 -12.73
N ALA A 349 -25.22 6.06 -13.58
CA ALA A 349 -25.01 6.99 -14.69
C ALA A 349 -26.21 7.01 -15.67
N THR A 350 -26.74 5.86 -16.02
CA THR A 350 -27.88 5.75 -16.96
C THR A 350 -29.19 6.25 -16.35
N GLU A 351 -29.48 5.92 -15.09
CA GLU A 351 -30.74 6.29 -14.45
C GLU A 351 -30.77 7.71 -13.86
N LEU A 352 -29.62 8.33 -13.61
CA LEU A 352 -29.54 9.71 -13.13
C LEU A 352 -29.40 10.72 -14.26
N ALA A 353 -28.99 10.29 -15.47
CA ALA A 353 -28.96 11.11 -16.68
C ALA A 353 -30.32 11.20 -17.39
N SER A 354 -31.29 10.35 -17.04
CA SER A 354 -32.69 10.37 -17.52
C SER A 354 -33.57 11.21 -16.61
#